data_86d6786163d3089806d7e4f606358b8c
#
_entry.id   86d6786163d3089806d7e4f606358b8c
#
_cell.length_a   1.000
_cell.length_b   1.000
_cell.length_c   1.000
_cell.angle_alpha   90.00
_cell.angle_beta   90.00
_cell.angle_gamma   90.00
#
_symmetry.space_group_name_H-M   'P 1'
#
loop_
_entity.id
_entity.type
_entity.pdbx_description
1 polymer ?
#
loop_
_entity_poly.entity_id
_entity_poly.type
_entity_poly.pdbx_seq_one_letter_code
_entity_poly.pdbx_strand_id
1 'polypeptide(L)'
;MNNLTAECNRRVRIKVNGADYQVTQGTVLGDFVAGMAANFSERTVAAVINNLPRSYHYRLTEPVDIELLGAYSREGLRTVRRTAEFILTKVAAELFPEHKLILQHNTPNGLYAEFADKVINAAEVDRISRSMDMLIKDDIKINLQPTNLAAAVNIFRNQRQEEKIELLGYHGEELVNLFELAGYYEYGLDLIGYSSGIVSEFKLLPYSDGLLLQLPNASRCLPPYTEQKKLFQAYQAGEKWGKILGVSTVADLNRVTKNGGLNRLILVNEALQEKQVMRIADQICADQRVRVILISGPSSSGKTTFAKKLDIQLRANGKKPLAISLDDYFVNRQETPRDERGEWDFEAFEAIDYRLFNEHLVSLLAGREVIAPRFDFLTGVSHKGAVPMRVATGEPIIIEGIHALNKDLTAAIPAAQKFKIFVSAITHLNLDTDKPISTTDSRLLRRIVRDYRTRGDNALNTIKRWPSVRRGEETNIFPYQEQADVFFNSYLTYELAVIKVLAMPLLRDIPVGAAERQDALRLIELLSYVRGAFPNEIRIPFNSLLREFVG
;
A
#
# COMPACT_ATOMS: atom_id res chain seq x y z
N MET A 1 3.23 56.37 1.96
CA MET A 1 4.25 55.43 1.46
C MET A 1 5.16 54.81 2.54
N ASN A 2 4.84 54.91 3.83
CA ASN A 2 5.75 54.45 4.92
C ASN A 2 5.29 53.24 5.71
N ASN A 3 4.22 52.53 5.31
CA ASN A 3 3.74 51.33 6.06
C ASN A 3 4.05 49.99 5.41
N LEU A 4 4.59 49.96 4.20
CA LEU A 4 4.93 48.68 3.51
C LEU A 4 6.36 48.19 3.80
N THR A 5 7.24 49.02 4.39
CA THR A 5 8.63 48.68 4.70
C THR A 5 8.82 48.14 6.15
N ALA A 6 7.84 48.31 7.03
CA ALA A 6 7.93 47.87 8.44
C ALA A 6 7.56 46.39 8.64
N GLU A 7 6.85 45.76 7.71
CA GLU A 7 6.51 44.31 7.81
C GLU A 7 7.67 43.37 7.47
N CYS A 8 8.69 43.84 6.78
CA CYS A 8 9.78 43.05 6.25
C CYS A 8 10.86 42.65 7.29
N ASN A 9 10.74 43.07 8.56
CA ASN A 9 11.79 42.87 9.58
C ASN A 9 11.31 42.16 10.87
N ARG A 10 10.11 41.57 10.85
CA ARG A 10 9.61 40.84 12.00
C ARG A 10 10.41 39.52 12.14
N ARG A 11 11.03 39.32 13.29
CA ARG A 11 11.74 38.07 13.60
C ARG A 11 10.82 37.09 14.31
N VAL A 12 10.93 35.81 13.95
CA VAL A 12 10.21 34.69 14.53
C VAL A 12 11.22 33.80 15.25
N ARG A 13 10.91 33.43 16.50
CA ARG A 13 11.70 32.46 17.25
C ARG A 13 11.31 31.05 16.83
N ILE A 14 12.27 30.23 16.46
CA ILE A 14 12.07 28.82 16.16
C ILE A 14 13.03 27.98 16.99
N LYS A 15 12.64 26.75 17.27
CA LYS A 15 13.48 25.76 17.93
C LYS A 15 13.74 24.61 16.97
N VAL A 16 15.00 24.35 16.64
CA VAL A 16 15.39 23.28 15.70
C VAL A 16 16.23 22.25 16.42
N ASN A 17 15.76 21.01 16.47
CA ASN A 17 16.38 19.92 17.22
C ASN A 17 16.77 20.32 18.66
N GLY A 18 15.94 21.11 19.31
CA GLY A 18 16.16 21.57 20.67
C GLY A 18 16.95 22.88 20.80
N ALA A 19 17.57 23.40 19.74
CA ALA A 19 18.34 24.67 19.76
C ALA A 19 17.45 25.84 19.29
N ASP A 20 17.60 26.98 19.96
CA ASP A 20 16.85 28.21 19.67
C ASP A 20 17.50 29.05 18.56
N TYR A 21 16.68 29.51 17.60
CA TYR A 21 17.09 30.39 16.51
C TYR A 21 16.10 31.53 16.31
N GLN A 22 16.56 32.62 15.69
CA GLN A 22 15.73 33.71 15.23
C GLN A 22 15.86 33.86 13.71
N VAL A 23 14.74 33.80 13.01
CA VAL A 23 14.67 33.94 11.54
C VAL A 23 13.75 35.09 11.16
N THR A 24 13.91 35.63 9.99
CA THR A 24 12.95 36.60 9.41
C THR A 24 11.63 35.90 9.12
N GLN A 25 10.50 36.52 9.48
CA GLN A 25 9.17 35.99 9.20
C GLN A 25 9.01 35.72 7.69
N GLY A 26 8.51 34.53 7.34
CA GLY A 26 8.34 34.08 5.96
C GLY A 26 9.57 33.38 5.35
N THR A 27 10.69 33.26 6.09
CA THR A 27 11.84 32.45 5.64
C THR A 27 11.39 31.04 5.31
N VAL A 28 11.81 30.50 4.18
CA VAL A 28 11.57 29.11 3.79
C VAL A 28 12.51 28.20 4.58
N LEU A 29 11.97 27.14 5.19
CA LEU A 29 12.75 26.23 6.02
C LEU A 29 13.97 25.65 5.28
N GLY A 30 13.83 25.32 4.00
CA GLY A 30 14.93 24.80 3.19
C GLY A 30 16.09 25.78 3.02
N ASP A 31 15.81 27.08 2.83
CA ASP A 31 16.85 28.12 2.76
C ASP A 31 17.57 28.27 4.11
N PHE A 32 16.84 28.18 5.22
CA PHE A 32 17.40 28.21 6.57
C PHE A 32 18.30 26.99 6.82
N VAL A 33 17.82 25.77 6.50
CA VAL A 33 18.59 24.52 6.70
C VAL A 33 19.82 24.48 5.82
N ALA A 34 19.74 24.95 4.56
CA ALA A 34 20.87 25.04 3.66
C ALA A 34 22.00 25.93 4.20
N GLY A 35 21.62 27.05 4.85
CA GLY A 35 22.60 27.94 5.53
C GLY A 35 23.26 27.32 6.76
N MET A 36 22.72 26.21 7.27
CA MET A 36 23.20 25.51 8.47
C MET A 36 23.70 24.09 8.21
N ALA A 37 23.80 23.66 6.97
CA ALA A 37 24.09 22.28 6.58
C ALA A 37 25.36 21.69 7.26
N ALA A 38 26.36 22.52 7.55
CA ALA A 38 27.58 22.12 8.26
C ALA A 38 27.35 21.69 9.73
N ASN A 39 26.18 22.03 10.32
CA ASN A 39 25.87 21.74 11.72
C ASN A 39 25.15 20.39 11.91
N PHE A 40 24.82 19.67 10.85
CA PHE A 40 24.09 18.41 10.91
C PHE A 40 24.99 17.24 10.50
N SER A 41 24.99 16.19 11.31
CA SER A 41 25.79 14.97 11.09
C SER A 41 25.22 14.08 9.98
N GLU A 42 23.98 14.28 9.60
CA GLU A 42 23.26 13.52 8.58
C GLU A 42 22.52 14.46 7.64
N ARG A 43 22.41 14.07 6.35
CA ARG A 43 21.60 14.80 5.37
C ARG A 43 20.11 14.70 5.74
N THR A 44 19.53 15.84 6.04
CA THR A 44 18.10 15.97 6.35
C THR A 44 17.31 16.41 5.12
N VAL A 45 16.08 15.92 4.94
CA VAL A 45 15.30 16.10 3.70
C VAL A 45 13.86 16.56 3.95
N ALA A 46 13.40 16.48 5.19
CA ALA A 46 12.07 16.90 5.64
C ALA A 46 12.13 17.31 7.12
N ALA A 47 11.04 17.78 7.68
CA ALA A 47 10.94 18.12 9.10
C ALA A 47 9.59 17.71 9.68
N VAL A 48 9.53 17.50 11.00
CA VAL A 48 8.29 17.48 11.77
C VAL A 48 8.11 18.85 12.42
N ILE A 49 6.98 19.48 12.17
CA ILE A 49 6.59 20.77 12.76
C ILE A 49 5.21 20.57 13.40
N ASN A 50 5.12 20.80 14.71
CA ASN A 50 3.89 20.60 15.48
C ASN A 50 3.30 19.18 15.28
N ASN A 51 4.13 18.15 15.38
CA ASN A 51 3.81 16.73 15.17
C ASN A 51 3.33 16.37 13.75
N LEU A 52 3.50 17.26 12.77
CA LEU A 52 3.17 16.99 11.36
C LEU A 52 4.43 17.08 10.50
N PRO A 53 4.66 16.10 9.62
CA PRO A 53 5.75 16.21 8.65
C PRO A 53 5.46 17.31 7.66
N ARG A 54 6.49 18.05 7.36
CA ARG A 54 6.50 19.16 6.42
C ARG A 54 7.70 19.05 5.50
N SER A 55 7.49 19.39 4.23
CA SER A 55 8.60 19.59 3.32
C SER A 55 9.38 20.85 3.68
N TYR A 56 10.60 20.97 3.22
CA TYR A 56 11.42 22.16 3.42
C TYR A 56 10.90 23.42 2.68
N HIS A 57 9.80 23.32 1.94
CA HIS A 57 9.07 24.46 1.39
C HIS A 57 8.23 25.21 2.43
N TYR A 58 8.14 24.68 3.67
CA TYR A 58 7.39 25.31 4.75
C TYR A 58 7.92 26.72 5.04
N ARG A 59 7.02 27.71 5.16
CA ARG A 59 7.36 29.09 5.51
C ARG A 59 7.24 29.32 6.99
N LEU A 60 8.30 29.83 7.60
CA LEU A 60 8.41 30.11 9.03
C LEU A 60 7.72 31.46 9.33
N THR A 61 6.42 31.43 9.64
CA THR A 61 5.59 32.61 9.86
C THR A 61 5.26 32.85 11.34
N GLU A 62 5.43 31.83 12.18
CA GLU A 62 5.10 31.82 13.60
C GLU A 62 6.14 31.00 14.39
N PRO A 63 6.17 31.16 15.75
CA PRO A 63 7.05 30.32 16.57
C PRO A 63 6.69 28.83 16.44
N VAL A 64 7.68 28.01 16.12
CA VAL A 64 7.49 26.55 15.95
C VAL A 64 8.67 25.75 16.48
N ASP A 65 8.38 24.53 16.93
CA ASP A 65 9.38 23.50 17.21
C ASP A 65 9.53 22.62 15.95
N ILE A 66 10.78 22.44 15.55
CA ILE A 66 11.18 21.75 14.32
C ILE A 66 12.12 20.60 14.66
N GLU A 67 11.74 19.40 14.30
CA GLU A 67 12.60 18.23 14.29
C GLU A 67 12.97 17.90 12.84
N LEU A 68 14.26 17.93 12.51
CA LEU A 68 14.73 17.62 11.16
C LEU A 68 14.81 16.11 10.97
N LEU A 69 14.30 15.65 9.82
CA LEU A 69 14.24 14.24 9.47
C LEU A 69 15.35 13.85 8.48
N GLY A 70 16.17 12.87 8.85
CA GLY A 70 17.20 12.29 7.99
C GLY A 70 16.60 11.57 6.78
N ALA A 71 17.38 11.47 5.70
CA ALA A 71 16.97 10.84 4.44
C ALA A 71 16.56 9.36 4.59
N TYR A 72 17.05 8.66 5.59
CA TYR A 72 16.77 7.25 5.86
C TYR A 72 15.71 7.02 6.96
N SER A 73 15.15 8.08 7.53
CA SER A 73 13.95 7.97 8.37
C SER A 73 12.75 7.54 7.51
N ARG A 74 11.69 7.07 8.14
CA ARG A 74 10.46 6.63 7.44
C ARG A 74 9.95 7.69 6.45
N GLU A 75 9.82 8.93 6.92
CA GLU A 75 9.31 10.04 6.10
C GLU A 75 10.38 10.57 5.14
N GLY A 76 11.65 10.52 5.52
CA GLY A 76 12.77 10.84 4.64
C GLY A 76 12.84 9.92 3.42
N LEU A 77 12.73 8.61 3.61
CA LEU A 77 12.68 7.63 2.51
C LEU A 77 11.50 7.89 1.56
N ARG A 78 10.35 8.29 2.10
CA ARG A 78 9.19 8.65 1.27
C ARG A 78 9.45 9.92 0.47
N THR A 79 10.04 10.95 1.11
CA THR A 79 10.42 12.21 0.45
C THR A 79 11.42 11.96 -0.67
N VAL A 80 12.48 11.18 -0.41
CA VAL A 80 13.48 10.81 -1.42
C VAL A 80 12.84 10.05 -2.58
N ARG A 81 11.97 9.08 -2.29
CA ARG A 81 11.25 8.30 -3.31
C ARG A 81 10.39 9.19 -4.20
N ARG A 82 9.54 10.03 -3.61
CA ARG A 82 8.66 10.92 -4.38
C ARG A 82 9.44 11.91 -5.23
N THR A 83 10.59 12.37 -4.74
CA THR A 83 11.48 13.24 -5.52
C THR A 83 12.12 12.48 -6.69
N ALA A 84 12.55 11.23 -6.47
CA ALA A 84 13.09 10.40 -7.54
C ALA A 84 12.04 10.04 -8.61
N GLU A 85 10.80 9.75 -8.18
CA GLU A 85 9.65 9.54 -9.07
C GLU A 85 9.37 10.78 -9.92
N PHE A 86 9.38 11.96 -9.31
CA PHE A 86 9.20 13.25 -10.01
C PHE A 86 10.32 13.51 -11.03
N ILE A 87 11.59 13.28 -10.66
CA ILE A 87 12.73 13.40 -11.57
C ILE A 87 12.60 12.41 -12.74
N LEU A 88 12.25 11.14 -12.46
CA LEU A 88 12.07 10.11 -13.49
C LEU A 88 10.98 10.50 -14.49
N THR A 89 9.81 10.94 -14.00
CA THR A 89 8.69 11.34 -14.87
C THR A 89 9.05 12.54 -15.74
N LYS A 90 9.72 13.56 -15.16
CA LYS A 90 10.22 14.72 -15.90
C LYS A 90 11.19 14.30 -17.01
N VAL A 91 12.21 13.52 -16.68
CA VAL A 91 13.23 13.08 -17.64
C VAL A 91 12.60 12.23 -18.74
N ALA A 92 11.69 11.33 -18.40
CA ALA A 92 10.96 10.52 -19.38
C ALA A 92 10.14 11.38 -20.34
N ALA A 93 9.43 12.40 -19.82
CA ALA A 93 8.63 13.31 -20.64
C ALA A 93 9.50 14.14 -21.60
N GLU A 94 10.71 14.53 -21.20
CA GLU A 94 11.65 15.27 -22.08
C GLU A 94 12.30 14.39 -23.15
N LEU A 95 12.71 13.17 -22.78
CA LEU A 95 13.39 12.26 -23.70
C LEU A 95 12.44 11.57 -24.68
N PHE A 96 11.19 11.37 -24.27
CA PHE A 96 10.16 10.64 -25.00
C PHE A 96 8.81 11.37 -24.98
N PRO A 97 8.72 12.60 -25.54
CA PRO A 97 7.53 13.47 -25.42
C PRO A 97 6.26 12.90 -26.04
N GLU A 98 6.39 11.94 -26.96
CA GLU A 98 5.24 11.27 -27.61
C GLU A 98 4.76 10.04 -26.85
N HIS A 99 5.51 9.58 -25.83
CA HIS A 99 5.22 8.38 -25.06
C HIS A 99 4.99 8.72 -23.59
N LYS A 100 3.93 8.19 -23.02
CA LYS A 100 3.57 8.45 -21.63
C LYS A 100 4.16 7.39 -20.71
N LEU A 101 5.05 7.78 -19.78
CA LEU A 101 5.53 6.91 -18.72
C LEU A 101 4.42 6.73 -17.68
N ILE A 102 4.20 5.50 -17.24
CA ILE A 102 3.27 5.13 -16.18
C ILE A 102 4.09 4.51 -15.04
N LEU A 103 3.99 5.09 -13.86
CA LEU A 103 4.52 4.49 -12.64
C LEU A 103 3.50 3.46 -12.15
N GLN A 104 3.85 2.18 -12.21
CA GLN A 104 2.87 1.10 -11.99
C GLN A 104 2.75 0.67 -10.52
N HIS A 105 3.76 0.04 -9.99
CA HIS A 105 3.67 -0.52 -8.64
C HIS A 105 5.05 -0.69 -7.99
N ASN A 106 5.03 -0.64 -6.65
CA ASN A 106 6.21 -0.93 -5.86
C ASN A 106 6.34 -2.43 -5.64
N THR A 107 7.52 -2.96 -5.95
CA THR A 107 7.96 -4.31 -5.61
C THR A 107 9.03 -4.24 -4.51
N PRO A 108 9.39 -5.34 -3.85
CA PRO A 108 10.55 -5.38 -2.97
C PRO A 108 11.87 -4.98 -3.66
N ASN A 109 11.95 -5.12 -4.97
CA ASN A 109 13.12 -4.74 -5.77
C ASN A 109 13.16 -3.25 -6.15
N GLY A 110 12.06 -2.52 -6.06
CA GLY A 110 11.95 -1.11 -6.46
C GLY A 110 10.61 -0.78 -7.11
N LEU A 111 10.50 0.40 -7.70
CA LEU A 111 9.32 0.86 -8.43
C LEU A 111 9.40 0.41 -9.89
N TYR A 112 8.42 -0.35 -10.35
CA TYR A 112 8.25 -0.67 -11.77
C TYR A 112 7.52 0.44 -12.50
N ALA A 113 8.05 0.81 -13.66
CA ALA A 113 7.43 1.77 -14.57
C ALA A 113 7.55 1.31 -16.02
N GLU A 114 6.55 1.64 -16.84
CA GLU A 114 6.52 1.31 -18.27
C GLU A 114 5.92 2.44 -19.09
N PHE A 115 6.25 2.51 -20.37
CA PHE A 115 5.53 3.39 -21.28
C PHE A 115 4.22 2.76 -21.75
N ALA A 116 3.18 3.58 -21.88
CA ALA A 116 1.84 3.11 -22.23
C ALA A 116 1.77 2.35 -23.59
N ASP A 117 2.61 2.75 -24.53
CA ASP A 117 2.56 2.37 -25.94
C ASP A 117 3.93 1.98 -26.53
N LYS A 118 4.95 1.80 -25.68
CA LYS A 118 6.32 1.54 -26.12
C LYS A 118 7.03 0.58 -25.16
N VAL A 119 7.68 -0.44 -25.70
CA VAL A 119 8.66 -1.26 -24.97
C VAL A 119 10.00 -0.53 -24.98
N ILE A 120 10.61 -0.39 -23.82
CA ILE A 120 11.89 0.31 -23.66
C ILE A 120 13.07 -0.68 -23.64
N ASN A 121 14.16 -0.33 -24.32
CA ASN A 121 15.38 -1.14 -24.33
C ASN A 121 16.45 -0.64 -23.35
N ALA A 122 17.48 -1.44 -23.13
CA ALA A 122 18.55 -1.13 -22.17
C ALA A 122 19.28 0.20 -22.47
N ALA A 123 19.51 0.55 -23.73
CA ALA A 123 20.19 1.79 -24.10
C ALA A 123 19.30 3.03 -23.79
N GLU A 124 18.00 2.89 -23.92
CA GLU A 124 17.04 3.94 -23.55
C GLU A 124 16.96 4.10 -22.02
N VAL A 125 16.96 3.00 -21.27
CA VAL A 125 17.03 3.02 -19.79
C VAL A 125 18.32 3.72 -19.33
N ASP A 126 19.47 3.41 -19.95
CA ASP A 126 20.74 4.08 -19.67
C ASP A 126 20.70 5.58 -19.99
N ARG A 127 19.99 5.98 -21.04
CA ARG A 127 19.80 7.38 -21.39
C ARG A 127 18.99 8.11 -20.34
N ILE A 128 17.89 7.52 -19.85
CA ILE A 128 17.10 8.07 -18.73
C ILE A 128 17.99 8.18 -17.49
N SER A 129 18.71 7.12 -17.13
CA SER A 129 19.58 7.08 -15.95
C SER A 129 20.60 8.21 -15.96
N ARG A 130 21.30 8.43 -17.08
CA ARG A 130 22.28 9.52 -17.22
C ARG A 130 21.66 10.90 -17.09
N SER A 131 20.44 11.12 -17.64
CA SER A 131 19.76 12.40 -17.52
C SER A 131 19.26 12.65 -16.10
N MET A 132 18.80 11.61 -15.39
CA MET A 132 18.48 11.71 -13.96
C MET A 132 19.73 12.05 -13.14
N ASP A 133 20.86 11.37 -13.39
CA ASP A 133 22.14 11.64 -12.73
C ASP A 133 22.60 13.09 -12.89
N MET A 134 22.46 13.67 -14.08
CA MET A 134 22.78 15.08 -14.31
C MET A 134 21.91 16.00 -13.47
N LEU A 135 20.58 15.85 -13.52
CA LEU A 135 19.65 16.64 -12.71
C LEU A 135 19.92 16.55 -11.21
N ILE A 136 20.26 15.36 -10.72
CA ILE A 136 20.58 15.12 -9.31
C ILE A 136 21.90 15.81 -8.91
N LYS A 137 22.92 15.71 -9.75
CA LYS A 137 24.23 16.35 -9.51
C LYS A 137 24.17 17.88 -9.58
N ASP A 138 23.34 18.42 -10.47
CA ASP A 138 23.14 19.85 -10.59
C ASP A 138 22.34 20.43 -9.42
N ASP A 139 21.78 19.58 -8.55
CA ASP A 139 21.04 19.92 -7.33
C ASP A 139 19.98 21.02 -7.56
N ILE A 140 19.17 20.85 -8.60
CA ILE A 140 18.17 21.84 -9.03
C ILE A 140 17.11 22.02 -7.95
N LYS A 141 16.87 23.26 -7.52
CA LYS A 141 15.83 23.61 -6.56
C LYS A 141 14.46 23.27 -7.12
N ILE A 142 13.63 22.62 -6.30
CA ILE A 142 12.22 22.35 -6.57
C ILE A 142 11.41 23.47 -5.94
N ASN A 143 10.58 24.15 -6.70
CA ASN A 143 9.80 25.28 -6.24
C ASN A 143 8.36 24.86 -5.93
N LEU A 144 7.82 25.27 -4.77
CA LEU A 144 6.41 25.10 -4.43
C LEU A 144 5.64 26.37 -4.79
N GLN A 145 4.64 26.24 -5.65
CA GLN A 145 3.83 27.35 -6.16
C GLN A 145 2.34 27.09 -5.89
N PRO A 146 1.73 27.77 -4.89
CA PRO A 146 0.28 27.79 -4.78
C PRO A 146 -0.33 28.42 -6.06
N THR A 147 -1.12 27.64 -6.78
CA THR A 147 -1.62 27.97 -8.11
C THR A 147 -3.14 27.84 -8.11
N ASN A 148 -3.87 28.81 -8.70
CA ASN A 148 -5.30 28.66 -8.83
C ASN A 148 -5.65 27.52 -9.80
N LEU A 149 -6.83 26.92 -9.60
CA LEU A 149 -7.27 25.74 -10.35
C LEU A 149 -7.22 25.95 -11.87
N ALA A 150 -7.63 27.11 -12.37
CA ALA A 150 -7.64 27.38 -13.81
C ALA A 150 -6.22 27.42 -14.41
N ALA A 151 -5.26 28.02 -13.71
CA ALA A 151 -3.86 28.02 -14.13
C ALA A 151 -3.24 26.61 -14.05
N ALA A 152 -3.53 25.84 -12.99
CA ALA A 152 -3.07 24.45 -12.84
C ALA A 152 -3.60 23.58 -14.00
N VAL A 153 -4.87 23.72 -14.36
CA VAL A 153 -5.48 23.04 -15.52
C VAL A 153 -4.74 23.36 -16.82
N ASN A 154 -4.39 24.63 -17.05
CA ASN A 154 -3.65 25.03 -18.25
C ASN A 154 -2.22 24.45 -18.27
N ILE A 155 -1.54 24.41 -17.12
CA ILE A 155 -0.21 23.80 -16.98
C ILE A 155 -0.29 22.31 -17.35
N PHE A 156 -1.21 21.54 -16.75
CA PHE A 156 -1.32 20.11 -17.02
C PHE A 156 -1.82 19.80 -18.44
N ARG A 157 -2.62 20.68 -19.03
CA ARG A 157 -3.00 20.55 -20.46
C ARG A 157 -1.77 20.68 -21.36
N ASN A 158 -0.89 21.64 -21.09
CA ASN A 158 0.35 21.81 -21.85
C ASN A 158 1.30 20.61 -21.66
N GLN A 159 1.24 19.93 -20.52
CA GLN A 159 1.99 18.70 -20.24
C GLN A 159 1.28 17.44 -20.72
N ARG A 160 0.10 17.53 -21.39
CA ARG A 160 -0.72 16.39 -21.88
C ARG A 160 -1.14 15.42 -20.76
N GLN A 161 -1.50 15.97 -19.58
CA GLN A 161 -1.84 15.17 -18.38
C GLN A 161 -3.33 15.32 -18.01
N GLU A 162 -4.21 14.83 -18.89
CA GLU A 162 -5.65 14.98 -18.78
C GLU A 162 -6.24 14.35 -17.51
N GLU A 163 -5.67 13.22 -17.04
CA GLU A 163 -6.12 12.57 -15.80
C GLU A 163 -5.93 13.47 -14.58
N LYS A 164 -4.84 14.24 -14.53
CA LYS A 164 -4.60 15.21 -13.45
C LYS A 164 -5.62 16.34 -13.46
N ILE A 165 -5.97 16.82 -14.66
CA ILE A 165 -7.01 17.84 -14.83
C ILE A 165 -8.34 17.34 -14.27
N GLU A 166 -8.72 16.10 -14.61
CA GLU A 166 -9.96 15.51 -14.12
C GLU A 166 -9.95 15.34 -12.59
N LEU A 167 -8.84 14.86 -12.01
CA LEU A 167 -8.71 14.68 -10.57
C LEU A 167 -8.79 15.99 -9.78
N LEU A 168 -8.15 17.04 -10.25
CA LEU A 168 -8.21 18.35 -9.60
C LEU A 168 -9.64 18.89 -9.48
N GLY A 169 -10.52 18.55 -10.43
CA GLY A 169 -11.95 18.89 -10.36
C GLY A 169 -12.71 18.22 -9.21
N TYR A 170 -12.16 17.16 -8.60
CA TYR A 170 -12.75 16.47 -7.43
C TYR A 170 -12.15 16.90 -6.09
N HIS A 171 -10.97 17.50 -6.08
CA HIS A 171 -10.29 17.92 -4.85
C HIS A 171 -11.02 19.03 -4.10
N GLY A 172 -11.70 19.92 -4.85
CA GLY A 172 -12.59 20.94 -4.28
C GLY A 172 -11.88 22.15 -3.68
N GLU A 173 -10.56 22.28 -3.83
CA GLU A 173 -9.80 23.46 -3.39
C GLU A 173 -9.63 24.47 -4.52
N GLU A 174 -9.70 25.76 -4.18
CA GLU A 174 -9.47 26.84 -5.14
C GLU A 174 -7.98 27.00 -5.49
N LEU A 175 -7.08 26.60 -4.57
CA LEU A 175 -5.63 26.64 -4.74
C LEU A 175 -5.07 25.23 -4.73
N VAL A 176 -4.21 24.92 -5.71
CA VAL A 176 -3.47 23.68 -5.85
C VAL A 176 -1.99 23.95 -5.62
N ASN A 177 -1.37 23.18 -4.75
CA ASN A 177 0.07 23.24 -4.53
C ASN A 177 0.79 22.49 -5.65
N LEU A 178 1.44 23.24 -6.56
CA LEU A 178 2.26 22.67 -7.63
C LEU A 178 3.74 22.74 -7.25
N PHE A 179 4.44 21.64 -7.47
CA PHE A 179 5.89 21.56 -7.42
C PHE A 179 6.45 21.73 -8.84
N GLU A 180 7.44 22.59 -8.99
CA GLU A 180 8.08 22.87 -10.28
C GLU A 180 9.55 22.44 -10.20
N LEU A 181 9.98 21.64 -11.18
CA LEU A 181 11.37 21.21 -11.38
C LEU A 181 11.78 21.52 -12.82
N ALA A 182 12.58 22.58 -13.03
CA ALA A 182 13.10 22.96 -14.33
C ALA A 182 12.03 22.95 -15.44
N GLY A 183 10.91 23.66 -15.20
CA GLY A 183 9.80 23.83 -16.14
C GLY A 183 8.77 22.68 -16.19
N TYR A 184 8.98 21.60 -15.46
CA TYR A 184 8.01 20.50 -15.35
C TYR A 184 7.26 20.58 -14.01
N TYR A 185 5.94 20.40 -14.04
CA TYR A 185 5.06 20.61 -12.89
C TYR A 185 4.40 19.32 -12.43
N GLU A 186 4.26 19.19 -11.11
CA GLU A 186 3.57 18.10 -10.44
C GLU A 186 2.73 18.63 -9.26
N TYR A 187 1.57 18.04 -8.97
CA TYR A 187 0.85 18.34 -7.73
C TYR A 187 1.27 17.38 -6.61
N GLY A 188 1.29 17.86 -5.37
CA GLY A 188 1.78 17.08 -4.24
C GLY A 188 0.67 16.36 -3.49
N LEU A 189 0.83 15.03 -3.30
CA LEU A 189 0.11 14.22 -2.33
C LEU A 189 0.99 13.89 -1.12
N ASP A 190 2.30 14.01 -1.27
CA ASP A 190 3.32 13.64 -0.30
C ASP A 190 4.40 14.73 -0.23
N LEU A 191 5.31 14.55 0.72
CA LEU A 191 6.48 15.41 0.83
C LEU A 191 7.39 15.23 -0.39
N ILE A 192 7.66 16.32 -1.10
CA ILE A 192 8.67 16.40 -2.15
C ILE A 192 9.89 17.15 -1.60
N GLY A 193 11.08 16.73 -2.00
CA GLY A 193 12.33 17.32 -1.57
C GLY A 193 12.49 18.77 -2.00
N TYR A 194 13.38 19.49 -1.32
CA TYR A 194 13.65 20.88 -1.61
C TYR A 194 14.48 21.09 -2.90
N SER A 195 15.23 20.06 -3.27
CA SER A 195 16.02 20.03 -4.51
C SER A 195 16.15 18.60 -5.04
N SER A 196 16.54 18.47 -6.30
CA SER A 196 16.79 17.16 -6.94
C SER A 196 17.93 16.40 -6.28
N GLY A 197 18.93 17.09 -5.78
CA GLY A 197 20.09 16.51 -5.14
C GLY A 197 19.82 15.75 -3.84
N ILE A 198 18.60 15.78 -3.25
CA ILE A 198 18.30 14.93 -2.09
C ILE A 198 18.32 13.44 -2.42
N VAL A 199 18.19 13.07 -3.68
CA VAL A 199 18.34 11.70 -4.16
C VAL A 199 19.83 11.37 -4.27
N SER A 200 20.40 10.78 -3.20
CA SER A 200 21.84 10.53 -3.13
C SER A 200 22.32 9.36 -3.98
N GLU A 201 21.47 8.36 -4.12
CA GLU A 201 21.76 7.12 -4.85
C GLU A 201 20.47 6.55 -5.45
N PHE A 202 20.56 6.04 -6.68
CA PHE A 202 19.51 5.28 -7.32
C PHE A 202 20.13 4.33 -8.35
N LYS A 203 19.32 3.36 -8.80
CA LYS A 203 19.67 2.50 -9.92
C LYS A 203 18.45 2.30 -10.80
N LEU A 204 18.62 2.47 -12.12
CA LEU A 204 17.62 2.07 -13.11
C LEU A 204 18.06 0.78 -13.79
N LEU A 205 17.15 -0.17 -13.87
CA LEU A 205 17.36 -1.46 -14.52
C LEU A 205 16.30 -1.68 -15.58
N PRO A 206 16.65 -2.22 -16.76
CA PRO A 206 15.66 -2.77 -17.67
C PRO A 206 14.92 -3.92 -16.97
N TYR A 207 13.59 -3.93 -17.04
CA TYR A 207 12.78 -4.97 -16.40
C TYR A 207 11.48 -5.20 -17.17
N SER A 208 11.26 -6.44 -17.65
CA SER A 208 10.13 -6.77 -18.54
C SER A 208 10.05 -5.80 -19.72
N ASP A 209 8.88 -5.20 -19.98
CA ASP A 209 8.66 -4.23 -21.06
C ASP A 209 9.00 -2.78 -20.64
N GLY A 210 9.42 -2.58 -19.39
CA GLY A 210 9.67 -1.28 -18.77
C GLY A 210 11.01 -1.19 -18.06
N LEU A 211 11.01 -0.49 -16.95
CA LEU A 211 12.18 -0.24 -16.11
C LEU A 211 11.85 -0.38 -14.61
N LEU A 212 12.87 -0.62 -13.82
CA LEU A 212 12.81 -0.70 -12.35
C LEU A 212 13.68 0.38 -11.74
N LEU A 213 13.09 1.28 -10.95
CA LEU A 213 13.78 2.28 -10.15
C LEU A 213 14.05 1.71 -8.76
N GLN A 214 15.32 1.48 -8.43
CA GLN A 214 15.77 1.09 -7.09
C GLN A 214 16.29 2.31 -6.35
N LEU A 215 15.93 2.39 -5.06
CA LEU A 215 16.40 3.42 -4.13
C LEU A 215 16.90 2.75 -2.85
N PRO A 216 17.83 3.37 -2.11
CA PRO A 216 18.28 2.85 -0.82
C PRO A 216 17.12 2.69 0.16
N ASN A 217 17.22 1.66 0.99
CA ASN A 217 16.27 1.37 2.06
C ASN A 217 16.74 1.95 3.42
N ALA A 218 16.04 1.62 4.50
CA ALA A 218 16.38 2.05 5.85
C ALA A 218 17.76 1.56 6.33
N SER A 219 18.31 0.50 5.71
CA SER A 219 19.67 0.01 5.94
C SER A 219 20.73 0.75 5.12
N ARG A 220 20.36 1.85 4.46
CA ARG A 220 21.25 2.74 3.69
C ARG A 220 21.93 2.04 2.49
N CYS A 221 21.30 1.02 1.94
CA CYS A 221 21.80 0.29 0.78
C CYS A 221 20.70 0.03 -0.24
N LEU A 222 21.09 -0.11 -1.50
CA LEU A 222 20.20 -0.60 -2.53
C LEU A 222 19.80 -2.06 -2.22
N PRO A 223 18.52 -2.41 -2.27
CA PRO A 223 18.11 -3.78 -2.03
C PRO A 223 18.74 -4.72 -3.07
N PRO A 224 19.22 -5.91 -2.66
CA PRO A 224 19.68 -6.91 -3.61
C PRO A 224 18.51 -7.31 -4.51
N TYR A 225 18.77 -7.44 -5.80
CA TYR A 225 17.76 -7.91 -6.73
C TYR A 225 17.40 -9.37 -6.40
N THR A 226 16.12 -9.63 -6.17
CA THR A 226 15.57 -10.97 -5.96
C THR A 226 14.45 -11.18 -6.97
N GLU A 227 14.54 -12.21 -7.78
CA GLU A 227 13.51 -12.51 -8.77
C GLU A 227 12.17 -12.84 -8.08
N GLN A 228 11.12 -12.08 -8.39
CA GLN A 228 9.77 -12.25 -7.86
C GLN A 228 8.77 -12.39 -9.02
N LYS A 229 8.97 -13.46 -9.78
CA LYS A 229 8.26 -13.70 -11.02
C LYS A 229 6.75 -13.85 -10.85
N LYS A 230 6.33 -14.58 -9.79
CA LYS A 230 4.89 -14.83 -9.57
C LYS A 230 4.17 -13.58 -9.07
N LEU A 231 4.81 -12.82 -8.16
CA LEU A 231 4.28 -11.54 -7.72
C LEU A 231 4.13 -10.58 -8.90
N PHE A 232 5.14 -10.47 -9.75
CA PHE A 232 5.09 -9.60 -10.93
C PHE A 232 3.99 -10.02 -11.91
N GLN A 233 3.81 -11.31 -12.17
CA GLN A 233 2.71 -11.83 -12.99
C GLN A 233 1.34 -11.49 -12.38
N ALA A 234 1.22 -11.49 -11.05
CA ALA A 234 -0.01 -11.10 -10.37
C ALA A 234 -0.33 -9.61 -10.54
N TYR A 235 0.70 -8.74 -10.54
CA TYR A 235 0.54 -7.31 -10.88
C TYR A 235 0.09 -7.14 -12.33
N GLN A 236 0.78 -7.76 -13.29
CA GLN A 236 0.40 -7.70 -14.72
C GLN A 236 -1.04 -8.18 -14.97
N ALA A 237 -1.47 -9.23 -14.25
CA ALA A 237 -2.85 -9.70 -14.33
C ALA A 237 -3.84 -8.64 -13.82
N GLY A 238 -3.51 -7.91 -12.75
CA GLY A 238 -4.30 -6.79 -12.22
C GLY A 238 -4.41 -5.63 -13.22
N GLU A 239 -3.30 -5.22 -13.82
CA GLU A 239 -3.26 -4.19 -14.86
C GLU A 239 -4.11 -4.57 -16.08
N LYS A 240 -4.02 -5.83 -16.51
CA LYS A 240 -4.89 -6.35 -17.57
C LYS A 240 -6.37 -6.25 -17.20
N TRP A 241 -6.73 -6.45 -15.95
CA TRP A 241 -8.10 -6.26 -15.48
C TRP A 241 -8.51 -4.79 -15.55
N GLY A 242 -7.66 -3.86 -15.15
CA GLY A 242 -7.89 -2.42 -15.30
C GLY A 242 -8.23 -2.06 -16.76
N LYS A 243 -7.42 -2.57 -17.70
CA LYS A 243 -7.65 -2.39 -19.15
C LYS A 243 -8.99 -3.01 -19.62
N ILE A 244 -9.33 -4.22 -19.17
CA ILE A 244 -10.61 -4.89 -19.50
C ILE A 244 -11.80 -4.10 -18.97
N LEU A 245 -11.69 -3.58 -17.75
CA LEU A 245 -12.74 -2.81 -17.09
C LEU A 245 -12.85 -1.37 -17.61
N GLY A 246 -11.82 -0.87 -18.32
CA GLY A 246 -11.70 0.54 -18.73
C GLY A 246 -11.50 1.46 -17.54
N VAL A 247 -10.92 0.97 -16.44
CA VAL A 247 -10.68 1.71 -15.19
C VAL A 247 -9.29 1.36 -14.66
N SER A 248 -8.31 2.17 -15.00
CA SER A 248 -6.92 2.03 -14.56
C SER A 248 -6.51 3.11 -13.57
N THR A 249 -7.24 4.23 -13.53
CA THR A 249 -6.97 5.36 -12.64
C THR A 249 -8.18 5.73 -11.80
N VAL A 250 -7.96 6.51 -10.74
CA VAL A 250 -9.06 7.11 -9.94
C VAL A 250 -9.88 8.07 -10.80
N ALA A 251 -9.27 8.75 -11.77
CA ALA A 251 -10.00 9.59 -12.73
C ALA A 251 -11.04 8.75 -13.50
N ASP A 252 -10.65 7.57 -14.00
CA ASP A 252 -11.58 6.67 -14.68
C ASP A 252 -12.69 6.18 -13.75
N LEU A 253 -12.33 5.77 -12.51
CA LEU A 253 -13.31 5.33 -11.50
C LEU A 253 -14.33 6.44 -11.18
N ASN A 254 -13.86 7.67 -11.03
CA ASN A 254 -14.69 8.84 -10.78
C ASN A 254 -15.64 9.10 -11.95
N ARG A 255 -15.16 9.00 -13.18
CA ARG A 255 -15.96 9.16 -14.41
C ARG A 255 -17.05 8.11 -14.49
N VAL A 256 -16.72 6.83 -14.25
CA VAL A 256 -17.69 5.73 -14.21
C VAL A 256 -18.72 5.96 -13.11
N THR A 257 -18.29 6.37 -11.91
CA THR A 257 -19.18 6.64 -10.78
C THR A 257 -20.11 7.83 -11.06
N LYS A 258 -19.58 8.91 -11.63
CA LYS A 258 -20.35 10.11 -12.00
C LYS A 258 -21.44 9.80 -13.04
N ASN A 259 -21.14 8.94 -14.00
CA ASN A 259 -22.01 8.61 -15.12
C ASN A 259 -22.99 7.44 -14.80
N GLY A 260 -23.09 6.99 -13.53
CA GLY A 260 -24.00 5.92 -13.11
C GLY A 260 -23.57 4.50 -13.53
N GLY A 261 -22.34 4.33 -14.03
CA GLY A 261 -21.80 3.05 -14.51
C GLY A 261 -21.30 2.11 -13.41
N LEU A 262 -21.28 2.56 -12.14
CA LEU A 262 -20.62 1.84 -11.04
C LEU A 262 -21.21 0.45 -10.79
N ASN A 263 -22.55 0.28 -10.83
CA ASN A 263 -23.17 -1.03 -10.65
C ASN A 263 -22.77 -2.04 -11.74
N ARG A 264 -22.58 -1.58 -12.98
CA ARG A 264 -22.07 -2.44 -14.07
C ARG A 264 -20.60 -2.81 -13.84
N LEU A 265 -19.77 -1.85 -13.38
CA LEU A 265 -18.37 -2.10 -13.02
C LEU A 265 -18.29 -3.15 -11.90
N ILE A 266 -19.11 -3.05 -10.85
CA ILE A 266 -19.20 -4.02 -9.76
C ILE A 266 -19.47 -5.42 -10.32
N LEU A 267 -20.52 -5.60 -11.13
CA LEU A 267 -20.91 -6.90 -11.66
C LEU A 267 -19.80 -7.53 -12.51
N VAL A 268 -19.13 -6.74 -13.39
CA VAL A 268 -18.05 -7.27 -14.22
C VAL A 268 -16.83 -7.62 -13.40
N ASN A 269 -16.46 -6.78 -12.42
CA ASN A 269 -15.31 -7.03 -11.55
C ASN A 269 -15.52 -8.29 -10.67
N GLU A 270 -16.72 -8.46 -10.09
CA GLU A 270 -17.09 -9.66 -9.32
C GLU A 270 -17.05 -10.92 -10.23
N ALA A 271 -17.57 -10.82 -11.44
CA ALA A 271 -17.51 -11.95 -12.39
C ALA A 271 -16.07 -12.34 -12.76
N LEU A 272 -15.16 -11.37 -12.90
CA LEU A 272 -13.73 -11.64 -13.11
C LEU A 272 -13.11 -12.39 -11.94
N GLN A 273 -13.44 -11.99 -10.71
CA GLN A 273 -12.96 -12.69 -9.50
C GLN A 273 -13.54 -14.11 -9.41
N GLU A 274 -14.85 -14.29 -9.58
CA GLU A 274 -15.48 -15.62 -9.58
C GLU A 274 -14.85 -16.56 -10.62
N LYS A 275 -14.59 -16.07 -11.82
CA LYS A 275 -13.90 -16.84 -12.86
C LYS A 275 -12.49 -17.28 -12.43
N GLN A 276 -11.78 -16.48 -11.64
CA GLN A 276 -10.47 -16.84 -11.13
C GLN A 276 -10.58 -17.89 -10.02
N VAL A 277 -11.52 -17.75 -9.07
CA VAL A 277 -11.76 -18.75 -7.99
C VAL A 277 -12.14 -20.10 -8.60
N MET A 278 -13.05 -20.10 -9.59
CA MET A 278 -13.44 -21.31 -10.32
C MET A 278 -12.24 -22.02 -10.96
N ARG A 279 -11.38 -21.28 -11.67
CA ARG A 279 -10.15 -21.85 -12.29
C ARG A 279 -9.21 -22.47 -11.26
N ILE A 280 -9.06 -21.84 -10.10
CA ILE A 280 -8.24 -22.38 -9.01
C ILE A 280 -8.84 -23.70 -8.49
N ALA A 281 -10.17 -23.73 -8.29
CA ALA A 281 -10.86 -24.96 -7.87
C ALA A 281 -10.70 -26.09 -8.91
N ASP A 282 -10.80 -25.79 -10.20
CA ASP A 282 -10.60 -26.76 -11.29
C ASP A 282 -9.16 -27.31 -11.29
N GLN A 283 -8.16 -26.45 -11.10
CA GLN A 283 -6.75 -26.88 -10.99
C GLN A 283 -6.53 -27.82 -9.79
N ILE A 284 -7.13 -27.51 -8.64
CA ILE A 284 -7.05 -28.36 -7.44
C ILE A 284 -7.71 -29.71 -7.72
N CYS A 285 -8.90 -29.73 -8.33
CA CYS A 285 -9.64 -30.96 -8.62
C CYS A 285 -8.98 -31.85 -9.69
N ALA A 286 -8.19 -31.26 -10.59
CA ALA A 286 -7.44 -31.97 -11.62
C ALA A 286 -6.32 -32.83 -11.03
N ASP A 287 -5.73 -32.45 -9.89
CA ASP A 287 -4.69 -33.22 -9.22
C ASP A 287 -5.27 -34.00 -8.01
N GLN A 288 -5.55 -35.27 -8.23
CA GLN A 288 -6.12 -36.17 -7.20
C GLN A 288 -5.21 -36.40 -5.98
N ARG A 289 -3.94 -35.97 -6.04
CA ARG A 289 -3.00 -36.09 -4.92
C ARG A 289 -3.21 -34.99 -3.89
N VAL A 290 -3.82 -33.88 -4.27
CA VAL A 290 -4.03 -32.71 -3.38
C VAL A 290 -4.98 -33.09 -2.24
N ARG A 291 -4.47 -33.00 -1.02
CA ARG A 291 -5.19 -33.28 0.23
C ARG A 291 -5.25 -32.07 1.14
N VAL A 292 -4.33 -31.12 0.97
CA VAL A 292 -4.23 -29.92 1.80
C VAL A 292 -4.11 -28.69 0.91
N ILE A 293 -5.02 -27.74 1.09
CA ILE A 293 -5.06 -26.48 0.39
C ILE A 293 -4.66 -25.38 1.38
N LEU A 294 -3.53 -24.74 1.14
CA LEU A 294 -2.93 -23.74 2.03
C LEU A 294 -3.20 -22.35 1.49
N ILE A 295 -3.91 -21.51 2.24
CA ILE A 295 -4.28 -20.14 1.85
C ILE A 295 -3.60 -19.16 2.79
N SER A 296 -2.55 -18.47 2.31
CA SER A 296 -1.84 -17.45 3.05
C SER A 296 -1.99 -16.08 2.38
N GLY A 297 -1.59 -15.07 3.10
CA GLY A 297 -1.55 -13.69 2.64
C GLY A 297 -1.54 -12.72 3.81
N PRO A 298 -1.20 -11.46 3.57
CA PRO A 298 -1.06 -10.46 4.62
C PRO A 298 -2.42 -10.08 5.24
N SER A 299 -2.37 -9.36 6.35
CA SER A 299 -3.58 -8.89 7.04
C SER A 299 -4.46 -8.04 6.10
N SER A 300 -5.79 -8.21 6.21
CA SER A 300 -6.81 -7.54 5.38
C SER A 300 -6.68 -7.82 3.88
N SER A 301 -6.13 -8.97 3.50
CA SER A 301 -6.08 -9.41 2.10
C SER A 301 -7.35 -10.14 1.64
N GLY A 302 -8.31 -10.47 2.53
CA GLY A 302 -9.55 -11.18 2.18
C GLY A 302 -9.41 -12.70 2.12
N LYS A 303 -8.46 -13.29 2.84
CA LYS A 303 -8.21 -14.74 2.90
C LYS A 303 -9.45 -15.54 3.30
N THR A 304 -10.12 -15.11 4.36
CA THR A 304 -11.27 -15.83 4.94
C THR A 304 -12.44 -15.88 3.96
N THR A 305 -12.75 -14.78 3.29
CA THR A 305 -13.81 -14.75 2.28
C THR A 305 -13.41 -15.51 1.02
N PHE A 306 -12.14 -15.44 0.61
CA PHE A 306 -11.62 -16.25 -0.49
C PHE A 306 -11.73 -17.75 -0.17
N ALA A 307 -11.35 -18.20 1.04
CA ALA A 307 -11.47 -19.59 1.46
C ALA A 307 -12.93 -20.09 1.39
N LYS A 308 -13.91 -19.27 1.80
CA LYS A 308 -15.34 -19.58 1.66
C LYS A 308 -15.77 -19.69 0.19
N LYS A 309 -15.32 -18.77 -0.67
CA LYS A 309 -15.62 -18.84 -2.12
C LYS A 309 -15.01 -20.10 -2.74
N LEU A 310 -13.77 -20.45 -2.38
CA LEU A 310 -13.10 -21.64 -2.86
C LEU A 310 -13.80 -22.92 -2.38
N ASP A 311 -14.25 -22.98 -1.11
CA ASP A 311 -15.05 -24.09 -0.58
C ASP A 311 -16.31 -24.33 -1.42
N ILE A 312 -17.04 -23.26 -1.77
CA ILE A 312 -18.25 -23.33 -2.62
C ILE A 312 -17.90 -23.91 -4.01
N GLN A 313 -16.81 -23.43 -4.64
CA GLN A 313 -16.42 -23.92 -5.97
C GLN A 313 -15.92 -25.38 -5.93
N LEU A 314 -15.22 -25.78 -4.90
CA LEU A 314 -14.82 -27.19 -4.70
C LEU A 314 -16.05 -28.08 -4.49
N ARG A 315 -17.07 -27.62 -3.76
CA ARG A 315 -18.35 -28.35 -3.61
C ARG A 315 -19.10 -28.46 -4.92
N ALA A 316 -19.08 -27.40 -5.74
CA ALA A 316 -19.65 -27.45 -7.09
C ALA A 316 -18.94 -28.49 -7.98
N ASN A 317 -17.64 -28.74 -7.74
CA ASN A 317 -16.86 -29.81 -8.38
C ASN A 317 -16.98 -31.18 -7.68
N GLY A 318 -17.95 -31.34 -6.75
CA GLY A 318 -18.24 -32.62 -6.09
C GLY A 318 -17.36 -32.95 -4.87
N LYS A 319 -16.45 -32.06 -4.45
CA LYS A 319 -15.63 -32.26 -3.24
C LYS A 319 -16.37 -31.82 -1.97
N LYS A 320 -15.94 -32.33 -0.81
CA LYS A 320 -16.48 -31.94 0.50
C LYS A 320 -15.35 -31.49 1.42
N PRO A 321 -14.74 -30.31 1.14
CA PRO A 321 -13.60 -29.86 1.92
C PRO A 321 -13.97 -29.55 3.38
N LEU A 322 -13.00 -29.76 4.29
CA LEU A 322 -13.04 -29.24 5.65
C LEU A 322 -12.24 -27.94 5.70
N ALA A 323 -12.85 -26.84 6.15
CA ALA A 323 -12.15 -25.58 6.31
C ALA A 323 -11.67 -25.38 7.76
N ILE A 324 -10.43 -24.99 7.93
CA ILE A 324 -9.78 -24.71 9.22
C ILE A 324 -9.15 -23.31 9.15
N SER A 325 -9.48 -22.45 10.12
CA SER A 325 -8.79 -21.17 10.31
C SER A 325 -7.64 -21.34 11.31
N LEU A 326 -6.44 -20.89 10.95
CA LEU A 326 -5.30 -20.84 11.87
C LEU A 326 -5.51 -19.83 12.99
N ASP A 327 -6.40 -18.85 12.78
CA ASP A 327 -6.76 -17.87 13.81
C ASP A 327 -7.40 -18.53 15.05
N ASP A 328 -8.03 -19.70 14.90
CA ASP A 328 -8.57 -20.46 16.02
C ASP A 328 -7.48 -21.14 16.88
N TYR A 329 -6.26 -21.27 16.35
CA TYR A 329 -5.11 -21.88 17.02
C TYR A 329 -4.17 -20.88 17.68
N PHE A 330 -4.54 -19.60 17.80
CA PHE A 330 -3.76 -18.64 18.60
C PHE A 330 -3.64 -19.12 20.05
N VAL A 331 -2.44 -18.97 20.61
CA VAL A 331 -2.20 -19.15 22.06
C VAL A 331 -2.90 -18.04 22.85
N ASN A 332 -3.06 -18.18 24.16
CA ASN A 332 -3.61 -17.11 24.98
C ASN A 332 -2.79 -15.83 24.80
N ARG A 333 -3.47 -14.66 24.88
CA ARG A 333 -2.78 -13.36 24.73
C ARG A 333 -1.54 -13.22 25.61
N GLN A 334 -1.58 -13.76 26.83
CA GLN A 334 -0.45 -13.69 27.77
C GLN A 334 0.75 -14.55 27.35
N GLU A 335 0.51 -15.58 26.52
CA GLU A 335 1.52 -16.51 26.02
C GLU A 335 2.07 -16.08 24.65
N THR A 336 1.46 -15.05 24.03
CA THR A 336 1.91 -14.50 22.73
C THR A 336 3.34 -13.94 22.89
N PRO A 337 4.25 -14.21 21.95
CA PRO A 337 5.59 -13.62 21.93
C PRO A 337 5.56 -12.07 22.00
N ARG A 338 6.65 -11.48 22.45
CA ARG A 338 6.83 -10.02 22.45
C ARG A 338 7.85 -9.64 21.39
N ASP A 339 7.58 -8.52 20.73
CA ASP A 339 8.52 -7.92 19.78
C ASP A 339 9.70 -7.23 20.51
N GLU A 340 10.67 -6.69 19.75
CA GLU A 340 11.85 -5.98 20.27
C GLU A 340 11.51 -4.74 21.13
N ARG A 341 10.26 -4.25 21.03
CA ARG A 341 9.74 -3.12 21.81
C ARG A 341 8.99 -3.56 23.07
N GLY A 342 8.89 -4.88 23.29
CA GLY A 342 8.14 -5.46 24.40
C GLY A 342 6.63 -5.52 24.21
N GLU A 343 6.12 -5.17 23.01
CA GLU A 343 4.71 -5.27 22.64
C GLU A 343 4.35 -6.70 22.15
N TRP A 344 3.08 -7.09 22.25
CA TRP A 344 2.63 -8.40 21.79
C TRP A 344 2.80 -8.54 20.27
N ASP A 345 3.54 -9.54 19.82
CA ASP A 345 3.72 -9.86 18.39
C ASP A 345 2.74 -10.96 17.96
N PHE A 346 1.55 -10.53 17.53
CA PHE A 346 0.52 -11.43 17.00
C PHE A 346 0.83 -11.94 15.58
N GLU A 347 1.85 -11.40 14.93
CA GLU A 347 2.28 -11.82 13.60
C GLU A 347 3.44 -12.83 13.69
N ALA A 348 3.95 -13.14 14.88
CA ALA A 348 4.96 -14.17 15.09
C ALA A 348 4.38 -15.58 14.84
N PHE A 349 5.21 -16.49 14.33
CA PHE A 349 4.78 -17.87 14.08
C PHE A 349 4.39 -18.61 15.37
N GLU A 350 5.11 -18.34 16.45
CA GLU A 350 4.90 -18.90 17.79
C GLU A 350 3.64 -18.33 18.49
N ALA A 351 2.98 -17.32 17.92
CA ALA A 351 1.67 -16.88 18.38
C ALA A 351 0.58 -17.93 18.09
N ILE A 352 0.88 -18.93 17.24
CA ILE A 352 0.00 -20.06 16.93
C ILE A 352 0.51 -21.31 17.65
N ASP A 353 -0.38 -22.09 18.26
CA ASP A 353 -0.10 -23.43 18.74
C ASP A 353 0.05 -24.40 17.54
N TYR A 354 1.16 -24.22 16.81
CA TYR A 354 1.46 -24.99 15.60
C TYR A 354 1.70 -26.48 15.88
N ARG A 355 2.06 -26.85 17.12
CA ARG A 355 2.23 -28.25 17.52
C ARG A 355 0.88 -28.95 17.60
N LEU A 356 -0.06 -28.38 18.33
CA LEU A 356 -1.45 -28.87 18.39
C LEU A 356 -2.08 -28.92 17.01
N PHE A 357 -1.85 -27.87 16.18
CA PHE A 357 -2.33 -27.83 14.81
C PHE A 357 -1.80 -29.02 13.97
N ASN A 358 -0.48 -29.30 14.03
CA ASN A 358 0.11 -30.42 13.31
C ASN A 358 -0.44 -31.80 13.76
N GLU A 359 -0.63 -32.00 15.07
CA GLU A 359 -1.25 -33.22 15.61
C GLU A 359 -2.67 -33.41 15.09
N HIS A 360 -3.47 -32.32 15.07
CA HIS A 360 -4.82 -32.33 14.54
C HIS A 360 -4.83 -32.60 13.04
N LEU A 361 -3.96 -31.96 12.27
CA LEU A 361 -3.88 -32.11 10.81
C LEU A 361 -3.54 -33.58 10.42
N VAL A 362 -2.54 -34.19 11.07
CA VAL A 362 -2.17 -35.60 10.83
C VAL A 362 -3.34 -36.53 11.19
N SER A 363 -4.02 -36.26 12.31
CA SER A 363 -5.17 -37.07 12.75
C SER A 363 -6.35 -36.95 11.78
N LEU A 364 -6.67 -35.77 11.32
CA LEU A 364 -7.71 -35.52 10.32
C LEU A 364 -7.41 -36.22 8.99
N LEU A 365 -6.18 -36.13 8.49
CA LEU A 365 -5.78 -36.81 7.24
C LEU A 365 -5.83 -38.35 7.36
N ALA A 366 -5.69 -38.88 8.58
CA ALA A 366 -5.91 -40.28 8.89
C ALA A 366 -7.39 -40.65 9.10
N GLY A 367 -8.35 -39.69 8.87
CA GLY A 367 -9.79 -39.91 9.03
C GLY A 367 -10.29 -39.94 10.49
N ARG A 368 -9.43 -39.59 11.45
CA ARG A 368 -9.79 -39.50 12.88
C ARG A 368 -10.47 -38.15 13.17
N GLU A 369 -11.38 -38.15 14.12
CA GLU A 369 -11.98 -36.97 14.67
C GLU A 369 -11.01 -36.25 15.62
N VAL A 370 -10.99 -34.91 15.58
CA VAL A 370 -10.26 -34.05 16.51
C VAL A 370 -11.20 -33.03 17.10
N ILE A 371 -10.88 -32.49 18.27
CA ILE A 371 -11.62 -31.39 18.87
C ILE A 371 -10.73 -30.14 18.84
N ALA A 372 -10.97 -29.26 17.85
CA ALA A 372 -10.18 -28.06 17.62
C ALA A 372 -10.45 -26.98 18.68
N PRO A 373 -9.46 -26.12 18.97
CA PRO A 373 -9.66 -24.95 19.80
C PRO A 373 -10.49 -23.88 19.06
N ARG A 374 -10.91 -22.86 19.82
CA ARG A 374 -11.49 -21.64 19.27
C ARG A 374 -10.92 -20.43 20.00
N PHE A 375 -10.43 -19.46 19.26
CA PHE A 375 -9.87 -18.24 19.82
C PHE A 375 -10.90 -17.10 19.84
N ASP A 376 -11.04 -16.47 21.01
CA ASP A 376 -11.84 -15.27 21.17
C ASP A 376 -10.98 -14.01 21.11
N PHE A 377 -11.11 -13.25 20.03
CA PHE A 377 -10.35 -12.01 19.80
C PHE A 377 -10.66 -10.89 20.78
N LEU A 378 -11.87 -10.85 21.35
CA LEU A 378 -12.27 -9.80 22.30
C LEU A 378 -11.57 -10.03 23.64
N THR A 379 -11.65 -11.26 24.16
CA THR A 379 -11.04 -11.61 25.45
C THR A 379 -9.56 -11.96 25.34
N GLY A 380 -9.10 -12.42 24.16
CA GLY A 380 -7.74 -12.92 23.92
C GLY A 380 -7.50 -14.30 24.54
N VAL A 381 -8.53 -15.12 24.64
CA VAL A 381 -8.48 -16.46 25.27
C VAL A 381 -8.71 -17.56 24.22
N SER A 382 -7.87 -18.60 24.29
CA SER A 382 -8.01 -19.81 23.49
C SER A 382 -8.85 -20.85 24.25
N HIS A 383 -10.01 -21.17 23.74
CA HIS A 383 -10.90 -22.19 24.29
C HIS A 383 -10.54 -23.56 23.69
N LYS A 384 -9.79 -24.38 24.43
CA LYS A 384 -9.40 -25.73 24.01
C LYS A 384 -10.63 -26.65 23.96
N GLY A 385 -10.66 -27.57 22.96
CA GLY A 385 -11.71 -28.58 22.87
C GLY A 385 -13.09 -28.03 22.54
N ALA A 386 -13.19 -26.99 21.70
CA ALA A 386 -14.44 -26.30 21.45
C ALA A 386 -15.21 -26.80 20.21
N VAL A 387 -14.53 -27.33 19.18
CA VAL A 387 -15.14 -27.64 17.89
C VAL A 387 -14.75 -29.06 17.42
N PRO A 388 -15.69 -30.03 17.35
CA PRO A 388 -15.41 -31.32 16.75
C PRO A 388 -15.24 -31.18 15.23
N MET A 389 -14.16 -31.79 14.70
CA MET A 389 -13.84 -31.76 13.27
C MET A 389 -13.51 -33.16 12.77
N ARG A 390 -14.00 -33.48 11.58
CA ARG A 390 -13.68 -34.73 10.87
C ARG A 390 -13.71 -34.47 9.37
N VAL A 391 -12.77 -35.05 8.64
CA VAL A 391 -12.75 -35.04 7.18
C VAL A 391 -12.99 -36.44 6.64
N ALA A 392 -13.78 -36.59 5.59
CA ALA A 392 -13.98 -37.87 4.94
C ALA A 392 -12.71 -38.29 4.17
N THR A 393 -12.53 -39.60 4.05
CA THR A 393 -11.36 -40.17 3.33
C THR A 393 -11.34 -39.65 1.88
N GLY A 394 -10.20 -39.10 1.48
CA GLY A 394 -10.04 -38.54 0.11
C GLY A 394 -10.45 -37.09 -0.06
N GLU A 395 -11.18 -36.49 0.87
CA GLU A 395 -11.58 -35.09 0.80
C GLU A 395 -10.44 -34.15 1.23
N PRO A 396 -10.35 -32.95 0.62
CA PRO A 396 -9.30 -32.00 0.95
C PRO A 396 -9.61 -31.19 2.22
N ILE A 397 -8.53 -30.69 2.86
CA ILE A 397 -8.60 -29.76 3.97
C ILE A 397 -8.13 -28.39 3.48
N ILE A 398 -8.96 -27.36 3.64
CA ILE A 398 -8.61 -25.96 3.42
C ILE A 398 -8.07 -25.39 4.73
N ILE A 399 -6.86 -24.85 4.71
CA ILE A 399 -6.22 -24.21 5.86
C ILE A 399 -5.96 -22.75 5.48
N GLU A 400 -6.59 -21.81 6.19
CA GLU A 400 -6.36 -20.40 5.95
C GLU A 400 -5.73 -19.69 7.16
N GLY A 401 -4.80 -18.80 6.91
CA GLY A 401 -4.16 -17.95 7.91
C GLY A 401 -2.87 -17.34 7.41
N ILE A 402 -2.34 -16.38 8.15
CA ILE A 402 -1.13 -15.64 7.75
C ILE A 402 0.09 -16.55 7.58
N HIS A 403 0.19 -17.61 8.39
CA HIS A 403 1.31 -18.57 8.41
C HIS A 403 1.07 -19.83 7.57
N ALA A 404 -0.03 -19.93 6.82
CA ALA A 404 -0.39 -21.17 6.12
C ALA A 404 0.68 -21.66 5.12
N LEU A 405 1.53 -20.78 4.58
CA LEU A 405 2.63 -21.14 3.68
C LEU A 405 3.97 -21.36 4.40
N ASN A 406 4.04 -21.14 5.72
CA ASN A 406 5.24 -21.50 6.47
C ASN A 406 5.44 -23.03 6.41
N LYS A 407 6.64 -23.46 5.98
CA LYS A 407 6.97 -24.88 5.78
C LYS A 407 6.84 -25.71 7.06
N ASP A 408 7.10 -25.07 8.21
CA ASP A 408 7.12 -25.77 9.51
C ASP A 408 5.70 -26.07 10.01
N LEU A 409 4.69 -25.30 9.55
CA LEU A 409 3.29 -25.54 9.88
C LEU A 409 2.77 -26.89 9.35
N THR A 410 3.28 -27.36 8.23
CA THR A 410 2.81 -28.58 7.55
C THR A 410 3.96 -29.51 7.16
N ALA A 411 5.02 -29.54 7.98
CA ALA A 411 6.24 -30.32 7.69
C ALA A 411 5.99 -31.82 7.50
N ALA A 412 5.02 -32.37 8.21
CA ALA A 412 4.65 -33.79 8.13
C ALA A 412 3.93 -34.18 6.83
N ILE A 413 3.46 -33.21 6.03
CA ILE A 413 2.68 -33.49 4.83
C ILE A 413 3.58 -33.42 3.59
N PRO A 414 3.55 -34.41 2.69
CA PRO A 414 4.33 -34.39 1.44
C PRO A 414 3.97 -33.21 0.55
N ALA A 415 4.98 -32.62 -0.12
CA ALA A 415 4.77 -31.46 -1.00
C ALA A 415 3.74 -31.74 -2.12
N ALA A 416 3.75 -32.95 -2.70
CA ALA A 416 2.81 -33.36 -3.75
C ALA A 416 1.33 -33.42 -3.29
N GLN A 417 1.06 -33.39 -1.99
CA GLN A 417 -0.30 -33.36 -1.44
C GLN A 417 -0.79 -31.96 -1.07
N LYS A 418 0.02 -30.94 -1.32
CA LYS A 418 -0.27 -29.53 -0.98
C LYS A 418 -0.56 -28.73 -2.23
N PHE A 419 -1.55 -27.84 -2.15
CA PHE A 419 -1.78 -26.77 -3.11
C PHE A 419 -1.73 -25.44 -2.37
N LYS A 420 -0.85 -24.55 -2.77
CA LYS A 420 -0.50 -23.32 -2.06
C LYS A 420 -1.05 -22.10 -2.78
N ILE A 421 -1.81 -21.27 -2.10
CA ILE A 421 -2.44 -20.06 -2.64
C ILE A 421 -1.99 -18.87 -1.81
N PHE A 422 -1.49 -17.83 -2.48
CA PHE A 422 -1.20 -16.55 -1.85
C PHE A 422 -2.27 -15.52 -2.24
N VAL A 423 -2.99 -15.00 -1.25
CA VAL A 423 -4.06 -14.01 -1.43
C VAL A 423 -3.54 -12.63 -1.05
N SER A 424 -3.57 -11.68 -1.97
CA SER A 424 -3.18 -10.31 -1.71
C SER A 424 -4.11 -9.32 -2.42
N ALA A 425 -4.33 -8.15 -1.80
CA ALA A 425 -5.09 -7.06 -2.41
C ALA A 425 -4.16 -6.22 -3.30
N ILE A 426 -3.66 -6.82 -4.39
CA ILE A 426 -2.72 -6.16 -5.30
C ILE A 426 -3.44 -5.01 -6.00
N THR A 427 -3.17 -3.79 -5.52
CA THR A 427 -3.78 -2.58 -6.06
C THR A 427 -3.19 -2.26 -7.42
N HIS A 428 -4.04 -2.33 -8.45
CA HIS A 428 -3.69 -1.96 -9.83
C HIS A 428 -4.29 -0.62 -10.25
N LEU A 429 -5.08 -0.01 -9.37
CA LEU A 429 -5.65 1.32 -9.59
C LEU A 429 -4.61 2.36 -9.16
N ASN A 430 -4.21 3.22 -10.08
CA ASN A 430 -3.39 4.37 -9.80
C ASN A 430 -4.26 5.60 -9.52
N LEU A 431 -3.76 6.61 -8.83
CA LEU A 431 -4.45 7.89 -8.72
C LEU A 431 -4.49 8.58 -10.09
N ASP A 432 -3.32 8.74 -10.68
CA ASP A 432 -3.06 9.13 -12.06
C ASP A 432 -1.89 8.29 -12.61
N THR A 433 -1.33 8.64 -13.76
CA THR A 433 -0.23 7.88 -14.38
C THR A 433 1.07 7.89 -13.58
N ASP A 434 1.28 8.90 -12.72
CA ASP A 434 2.54 9.11 -11.99
C ASP A 434 2.43 8.75 -10.51
N LYS A 435 1.22 8.41 -10.04
CA LYS A 435 0.94 8.17 -8.61
C LYS A 435 0.27 6.82 -8.37
N PRO A 436 1.05 5.75 -8.27
CA PRO A 436 0.51 4.45 -7.89
C PRO A 436 -0.06 4.47 -6.46
N ILE A 437 -1.22 3.85 -6.28
CA ILE A 437 -1.81 3.66 -4.95
C ILE A 437 -1.16 2.43 -4.31
N SER A 438 -0.61 2.61 -3.13
CA SER A 438 0.07 1.54 -2.41
C SER A 438 -0.90 0.43 -1.99
N THR A 439 -0.57 -0.82 -2.29
CA THR A 439 -1.25 -2.00 -1.73
C THR A 439 -1.33 -1.95 -0.20
N THR A 440 -0.30 -1.41 0.45
CA THR A 440 -0.27 -1.22 1.90
C THR A 440 -1.36 -0.25 2.36
N ASP A 441 -1.60 0.84 1.64
CA ASP A 441 -2.63 1.84 1.98
C ASP A 441 -4.04 1.29 1.74
N SER A 442 -4.25 0.59 0.63
CA SER A 442 -5.54 -0.09 0.37
C SER A 442 -5.89 -1.09 1.48
N ARG A 443 -4.91 -1.86 1.94
CA ARG A 443 -5.11 -2.82 3.04
C ARG A 443 -5.29 -2.15 4.39
N LEU A 444 -4.59 -1.03 4.66
CA LEU A 444 -4.80 -0.25 5.87
C LEU A 444 -6.21 0.35 5.92
N LEU A 445 -6.69 0.89 4.82
CA LEU A 445 -8.07 1.38 4.71
C LEU A 445 -9.10 0.27 4.94
N ARG A 446 -8.92 -0.91 4.32
CA ARG A 446 -9.75 -2.10 4.58
C ARG A 446 -9.74 -2.46 6.07
N ARG A 447 -8.56 -2.47 6.71
CA ARG A 447 -8.39 -2.80 8.12
C ARG A 447 -9.09 -1.80 9.04
N ILE A 448 -8.95 -0.50 8.79
CA ILE A 448 -9.59 0.55 9.59
C ILE A 448 -11.13 0.34 9.59
N VAL A 449 -11.71 0.13 8.41
CA VAL A 449 -13.16 -0.05 8.29
C VAL A 449 -13.62 -1.36 8.96
N ARG A 450 -12.91 -2.47 8.74
CA ARG A 450 -13.24 -3.78 9.34
C ARG A 450 -13.11 -3.74 10.87
N ASP A 451 -11.98 -3.28 11.39
CA ASP A 451 -11.67 -3.33 12.82
C ASP A 451 -12.63 -2.44 13.63
N TYR A 452 -13.02 -1.29 13.07
CA TYR A 452 -14.07 -0.47 13.66
C TYR A 452 -15.42 -1.20 13.74
N ARG A 453 -15.81 -1.93 12.69
CA ARG A 453 -17.13 -2.58 12.60
C ARG A 453 -17.23 -3.90 13.37
N THR A 454 -16.16 -4.68 13.38
CA THR A 454 -16.20 -6.08 13.84
C THR A 454 -15.35 -6.38 15.06
N ARG A 455 -14.39 -5.50 15.40
CA ARG A 455 -13.44 -5.73 16.50
C ARG A 455 -13.49 -4.66 17.60
N GLY A 456 -14.34 -3.65 17.44
CA GLY A 456 -14.49 -2.55 18.40
C GLY A 456 -13.26 -1.63 18.49
N ASP A 457 -12.34 -1.69 17.54
CA ASP A 457 -11.14 -0.83 17.49
C ASP A 457 -11.41 0.44 16.67
N ASN A 458 -10.88 1.57 17.13
CA ASN A 458 -10.93 2.83 16.38
C ASN A 458 -9.77 2.95 15.38
N ALA A 459 -9.86 3.94 14.47
CA ALA A 459 -8.84 4.17 13.46
C ALA A 459 -7.46 4.50 14.05
N LEU A 460 -7.40 5.24 15.16
CA LEU A 460 -6.17 5.57 15.86
C LEU A 460 -5.40 4.30 16.27
N ASN A 461 -6.07 3.38 16.95
CA ASN A 461 -5.46 2.12 17.40
C ASN A 461 -5.03 1.25 16.22
N THR A 462 -5.82 1.21 15.16
CA THR A 462 -5.48 0.45 13.94
C THR A 462 -4.21 0.99 13.29
N ILE A 463 -4.09 2.31 13.13
CA ILE A 463 -2.89 2.96 12.56
C ILE A 463 -1.69 2.76 13.49
N LYS A 464 -1.86 2.91 14.81
CA LYS A 464 -0.79 2.71 15.79
C LYS A 464 -0.17 1.31 15.72
N ARG A 465 -0.99 0.27 15.52
CA ARG A 465 -0.52 -1.13 15.40
C ARG A 465 0.02 -1.46 14.01
N TRP A 466 -0.27 -0.67 12.98
CA TRP A 466 0.07 -0.98 11.60
C TRP A 466 1.57 -1.21 11.35
N PRO A 467 2.50 -0.43 11.93
CA PRO A 467 3.93 -0.69 11.78
C PRO A 467 4.37 -2.08 12.29
N SER A 468 3.79 -2.57 13.40
CA SER A 468 4.07 -3.92 13.92
C SER A 468 3.56 -5.00 12.96
N VAL A 469 2.32 -4.83 12.43
CA VAL A 469 1.77 -5.74 11.42
C VAL A 469 2.68 -5.80 10.19
N ARG A 470 3.16 -4.66 9.71
CA ARG A 470 4.06 -4.59 8.55
C ARG A 470 5.38 -5.33 8.78
N ARG A 471 6.01 -5.15 9.94
CA ARG A 471 7.24 -5.90 10.29
C ARG A 471 6.98 -7.41 10.29
N GLY A 472 5.89 -7.85 10.92
CA GLY A 472 5.51 -9.25 10.95
C GLY A 472 5.26 -9.84 9.55
N GLU A 473 4.62 -9.08 8.66
CA GLU A 473 4.42 -9.47 7.27
C GLU A 473 5.74 -9.64 6.51
N GLU A 474 6.67 -8.71 6.68
CA GLU A 474 7.99 -8.74 6.06
C GLU A 474 8.85 -9.91 6.54
N THR A 475 8.73 -10.28 7.81
CA THR A 475 9.49 -11.38 8.41
C THR A 475 8.84 -12.74 8.18
N ASN A 476 7.52 -12.84 8.34
CA ASN A 476 6.84 -14.14 8.50
C ASN A 476 5.93 -14.52 7.33
N ILE A 477 5.60 -13.61 6.39
CA ILE A 477 4.61 -13.88 5.34
C ILE A 477 5.22 -13.74 3.94
N PHE A 478 5.78 -12.58 3.61
CA PHE A 478 6.32 -12.32 2.27
C PHE A 478 7.49 -13.21 1.85
N PRO A 479 8.37 -13.71 2.74
CA PRO A 479 9.42 -14.65 2.34
C PRO A 479 8.89 -15.96 1.74
N TYR A 480 7.64 -16.32 2.03
CA TYR A 480 7.02 -17.54 1.52
C TYR A 480 6.13 -17.34 0.30
N GLN A 481 5.87 -16.10 -0.14
CA GLN A 481 4.89 -15.81 -1.19
C GLN A 481 5.25 -16.44 -2.54
N GLU A 482 6.53 -16.44 -2.95
CA GLU A 482 6.98 -17.04 -4.22
C GLU A 482 6.88 -18.58 -4.23
N GLN A 483 6.64 -19.23 -3.06
CA GLN A 483 6.39 -20.66 -2.97
C GLN A 483 4.95 -21.05 -3.31
N ALA A 484 4.03 -20.08 -3.43
CA ALA A 484 2.65 -20.34 -3.80
C ALA A 484 2.54 -20.93 -5.22
N ASP A 485 1.61 -21.87 -5.42
CA ASP A 485 1.31 -22.38 -6.76
C ASP A 485 0.52 -21.37 -7.57
N VAL A 486 -0.36 -20.58 -6.88
CA VAL A 486 -1.20 -19.55 -7.47
C VAL A 486 -1.24 -18.31 -6.59
N PHE A 487 -1.21 -17.14 -7.23
CA PHE A 487 -1.58 -15.86 -6.61
C PHE A 487 -3.04 -15.52 -6.93
N PHE A 488 -3.77 -15.11 -5.91
CA PHE A 488 -5.13 -14.58 -6.08
C PHE A 488 -5.15 -13.09 -5.71
N ASN A 489 -5.51 -12.25 -6.67
CA ASN A 489 -5.71 -10.83 -6.41
C ASN A 489 -7.12 -10.57 -5.87
N SER A 490 -7.20 -10.18 -4.60
CA SER A 490 -8.45 -9.87 -3.92
C SER A 490 -8.91 -8.42 -4.07
N TYR A 491 -8.11 -7.56 -4.74
CA TYR A 491 -8.45 -6.16 -4.94
C TYR A 491 -9.63 -6.02 -5.91
N LEU A 492 -10.55 -5.13 -5.57
CA LEU A 492 -11.71 -4.80 -6.38
C LEU A 492 -11.58 -3.35 -6.86
N THR A 493 -11.58 -3.15 -8.17
CA THR A 493 -11.35 -1.83 -8.80
C THR A 493 -12.27 -0.74 -8.25
N TYR A 494 -13.49 -1.10 -7.83
CA TYR A 494 -14.50 -0.17 -7.30
C TYR A 494 -14.39 0.07 -5.78
N GLU A 495 -13.57 -0.72 -5.05
CA GLU A 495 -13.60 -0.72 -3.58
C GLU A 495 -13.23 0.62 -2.95
N LEU A 496 -12.33 1.37 -3.59
CA LEU A 496 -11.88 2.65 -3.05
C LEU A 496 -13.02 3.68 -2.97
N ALA A 497 -13.94 3.68 -3.94
CA ALA A 497 -15.14 4.53 -3.91
C ALA A 497 -16.06 4.19 -2.73
N VAL A 498 -16.18 2.90 -2.39
CA VAL A 498 -17.00 2.41 -1.26
C VAL A 498 -16.31 2.68 0.07
N ILE A 499 -15.03 2.31 0.18
CA ILE A 499 -14.23 2.46 1.41
C ILE A 499 -14.12 3.93 1.81
N LYS A 500 -13.99 4.86 0.86
CA LYS A 500 -13.95 6.30 1.14
C LYS A 500 -15.06 6.74 2.08
N VAL A 501 -16.29 6.36 1.78
CA VAL A 501 -17.48 6.80 2.54
C VAL A 501 -17.42 6.33 3.99
N LEU A 502 -16.87 5.15 4.23
CA LEU A 502 -16.77 4.53 5.55
C LEU A 502 -15.51 4.98 6.30
N ALA A 503 -14.37 5.08 5.61
CA ALA A 503 -13.08 5.39 6.23
C ALA A 503 -12.90 6.87 6.55
N MET A 504 -13.43 7.78 5.71
CA MET A 504 -13.22 9.22 5.84
C MET A 504 -13.65 9.79 7.21
N PRO A 505 -14.86 9.47 7.76
CA PRO A 505 -15.23 9.91 9.09
C PRO A 505 -14.27 9.39 10.17
N LEU A 506 -13.91 8.09 10.11
CA LEU A 506 -13.03 7.45 11.09
C LEU A 506 -11.61 8.07 11.12
N LEU A 507 -11.10 8.46 9.96
CA LEU A 507 -9.80 9.12 9.84
C LEU A 507 -9.84 10.56 10.38
N ARG A 508 -10.96 11.28 10.17
CA ARG A 508 -11.14 12.65 10.67
C ARG A 508 -11.24 12.73 12.19
N ASP A 509 -11.78 11.68 12.82
CA ASP A 509 -11.93 11.58 14.28
C ASP A 509 -10.59 11.44 15.03
N ILE A 510 -9.48 11.18 14.32
CA ILE A 510 -8.16 11.06 14.96
C ILE A 510 -7.71 12.43 15.47
N PRO A 511 -7.36 12.57 16.78
CA PRO A 511 -6.99 13.84 17.40
C PRO A 511 -5.79 14.51 16.72
N VAL A 512 -5.80 15.83 16.65
CA VAL A 512 -4.73 16.64 16.01
C VAL A 512 -3.37 16.41 16.66
N GLY A 513 -3.32 16.16 17.99
CA GLY A 513 -2.07 15.92 18.74
C GLY A 513 -1.54 14.49 18.66
N ALA A 514 -2.26 13.55 18.03
CA ALA A 514 -1.82 12.18 17.93
C ALA A 514 -0.72 12.02 16.83
N ALA A 515 0.30 11.20 17.10
CA ALA A 515 1.34 10.89 16.12
C ALA A 515 0.77 10.24 14.84
N GLU A 516 -0.27 9.44 14.99
CA GLU A 516 -0.99 8.75 13.93
C GLU A 516 -1.78 9.68 13.01
N ARG A 517 -1.99 10.94 13.42
CA ARG A 517 -2.67 11.98 12.62
C ARG A 517 -2.01 12.20 11.27
N GLN A 518 -0.70 12.06 11.20
CA GLN A 518 0.06 12.14 9.96
C GLN A 518 -0.40 11.12 8.92
N ASP A 519 -0.45 9.83 9.30
CA ASP A 519 -0.91 8.77 8.40
C ASP A 519 -2.39 8.97 8.02
N ALA A 520 -3.20 9.44 8.98
CA ALA A 520 -4.60 9.77 8.72
C ALA A 520 -4.74 10.89 7.67
N LEU A 521 -4.00 11.99 7.79
CA LEU A 521 -4.04 13.10 6.85
C LEU A 521 -3.63 12.66 5.44
N ARG A 522 -2.62 11.83 5.31
CA ARG A 522 -2.18 11.27 4.04
C ARG A 522 -3.28 10.40 3.38
N LEU A 523 -3.96 9.58 4.16
CA LEU A 523 -5.08 8.77 3.66
C LEU A 523 -6.30 9.65 3.33
N ILE A 524 -6.58 10.69 4.10
CA ILE A 524 -7.62 11.68 3.82
C ILE A 524 -7.33 12.37 2.49
N GLU A 525 -6.09 12.80 2.28
CA GLU A 525 -5.63 13.45 1.05
C GLU A 525 -5.85 12.53 -0.16
N LEU A 526 -5.38 11.27 -0.10
CA LEU A 526 -5.64 10.27 -1.14
C LEU A 526 -7.14 10.13 -1.44
N LEU A 527 -7.95 9.98 -0.38
CA LEU A 527 -9.40 9.80 -0.53
C LEU A 527 -10.12 11.07 -0.99
N SER A 528 -9.53 12.27 -0.85
CA SER A 528 -10.13 13.53 -1.32
C SER A 528 -10.35 13.52 -2.83
N TYR A 529 -9.45 12.91 -3.58
CA TYR A 529 -9.53 12.77 -5.05
C TYR A 529 -10.54 11.72 -5.52
N VAL A 530 -11.02 10.85 -4.65
CA VAL A 530 -11.95 9.76 -5.01
C VAL A 530 -13.39 10.23 -4.90
N ARG A 531 -14.23 9.98 -5.90
CA ARG A 531 -15.69 10.12 -5.77
C ARG A 531 -16.25 8.96 -4.94
N GLY A 532 -16.81 9.27 -3.77
CA GLY A 532 -17.44 8.27 -2.91
C GLY A 532 -18.71 7.69 -3.52
N ALA A 533 -18.97 6.41 -3.26
CA ALA A 533 -20.19 5.72 -3.62
C ALA A 533 -20.99 5.38 -2.35
N PHE A 534 -22.18 5.94 -2.22
CA PHE A 534 -23.03 5.70 -1.05
C PHE A 534 -23.75 4.36 -1.13
N PRO A 535 -24.05 3.69 0.01
CA PRO A 535 -24.67 2.36 0.04
C PRO A 535 -26.01 2.26 -0.71
N ASN A 536 -26.78 3.35 -0.79
CA ASN A 536 -28.03 3.41 -1.53
C ASN A 536 -27.86 3.53 -3.06
N GLU A 537 -26.66 3.85 -3.54
CA GLU A 537 -26.36 4.01 -4.97
C GLU A 537 -25.75 2.74 -5.58
N ILE A 538 -25.35 1.77 -4.75
CA ILE A 538 -24.57 0.61 -5.18
C ILE A 538 -25.19 -0.71 -4.71
N ARG A 539 -24.97 -1.77 -5.52
CA ARG A 539 -25.43 -3.13 -5.21
C ARG A 539 -24.25 -4.10 -5.15
N ILE A 540 -23.54 -4.10 -4.01
CA ILE A 540 -22.47 -5.06 -3.77
C ILE A 540 -23.07 -6.43 -3.53
N PRO A 541 -22.72 -7.49 -4.28
CA PRO A 541 -23.18 -8.86 -4.06
C PRO A 541 -22.92 -9.32 -2.61
N PHE A 542 -23.82 -10.16 -2.07
CA PHE A 542 -23.70 -10.66 -0.70
C PHE A 542 -22.45 -11.52 -0.48
N ASN A 543 -21.97 -12.19 -1.54
CA ASN A 543 -20.77 -13.02 -1.55
C ASN A 543 -19.51 -12.26 -2.01
N SER A 544 -19.58 -10.94 -2.19
CA SER A 544 -18.41 -10.13 -2.53
C SER A 544 -17.35 -10.22 -1.45
N LEU A 545 -16.08 -10.25 -1.88
CA LEU A 545 -14.91 -10.17 -1.01
C LEU A 545 -14.89 -8.87 -0.19
N LEU A 546 -15.43 -7.80 -0.75
CA LEU A 546 -15.52 -6.50 -0.07
C LEU A 546 -16.40 -6.55 1.18
N ARG A 547 -17.38 -7.46 1.25
CA ARG A 547 -18.26 -7.62 2.40
C ARG A 547 -17.54 -7.99 3.70
N GLU A 548 -16.37 -8.62 3.62
CA GLU A 548 -15.51 -8.86 4.80
C GLU A 548 -15.18 -7.55 5.54
N PHE A 549 -15.07 -6.46 4.81
CA PHE A 549 -14.64 -5.15 5.33
C PHE A 549 -15.82 -4.20 5.56
N VAL A 550 -16.73 -4.14 4.59
CA VAL A 550 -17.82 -3.14 4.62
C VAL A 550 -19.16 -3.69 5.15
N GLY A 551 -19.30 -5.01 5.32
CA GLY A 551 -20.48 -5.70 5.87
C GLY A 551 -21.57 -6.00 4.89
#